data_547085d3d005fec4f99becd9e4fe15ed
#
_entry.id   547085d3d005fec4f99becd9e4fe15ed
#
_cell.length_a   1.000
_cell.length_b   1.000
_cell.length_c   1.000
_cell.angle_alpha   90.00
_cell.angle_beta   90.00
_cell.angle_gamma   90.00
#
_symmetry.space_group_name_H-M   'P 1'
#
loop_
_entity.id
_entity.type
_entity.pdbx_description
1 polymer ?
#
loop_
_entity_poly.entity_id
_entity_poly.type
_entity_poly.pdbx_seq_one_letter_code
_entity_poly.pdbx_strand_id
1 'polypeptide(L)'
;TLYKDLIDPIKILQRKNTSTSLGSFWPYAQNQKNDSSQITPEVARRYSDVMSISQPLISEQICSTYNFRRHKKILDLGGGQATFVIKLAKNYSQPKMAVFDLPQVSRIARERILESGFQDRINVYEGSFFKDLIPNGYDLITLIRVLYDHSDDNVRKILGLVKNSLPSSGSLLIAEPMSGVPGTEKMSDAYFGMYLLAMGKGVPRSHNKIHKMLKEAGFSSIKSLKVALPIQTGLIVAKA
;
A
#
# COMPACT_ATOMS: atom_id res chain seq x y z
N THR A 1 9.22 18.40 2.60
CA THR A 1 9.88 17.64 3.68
C THR A 1 11.14 16.96 3.17
N LEU A 2 11.06 16.00 2.26
CA LEU A 2 12.21 15.25 1.74
C LEU A 2 13.36 16.15 1.22
N TYR A 3 13.06 17.24 0.51
CA TYR A 3 14.10 18.14 -0.01
C TYR A 3 14.99 18.75 1.07
N LYS A 4 14.47 18.98 2.27
CA LYS A 4 15.28 19.45 3.41
C LYS A 4 16.30 18.40 3.83
N ASP A 5 15.90 17.13 3.81
CA ASP A 5 16.77 16.02 4.16
C ASP A 5 17.85 15.75 3.08
N LEU A 6 17.51 16.01 1.80
CA LEU A 6 18.41 15.83 0.66
C LEU A 6 19.46 16.95 0.49
N ILE A 7 19.42 18.01 1.31
CA ILE A 7 20.49 19.02 1.34
C ILE A 7 21.82 18.37 1.75
N ASP A 8 21.76 17.40 2.66
CA ASP A 8 22.94 16.62 3.08
C ASP A 8 22.62 15.11 3.03
N PRO A 9 22.64 14.50 1.83
CA PRO A 9 22.29 13.10 1.66
C PRO A 9 23.29 12.15 2.37
N ILE A 10 24.51 12.61 2.65
CA ILE A 10 25.53 11.81 3.36
C ILE A 10 25.06 11.49 4.78
N LYS A 11 24.44 12.44 5.47
CA LYS A 11 23.89 12.20 6.81
C LYS A 11 22.82 11.10 6.81
N ILE A 12 21.96 11.08 5.79
CA ILE A 12 20.94 10.05 5.62
C ILE A 12 21.60 8.68 5.41
N LEU A 13 22.60 8.61 4.53
CA LEU A 13 23.32 7.37 4.19
C LEU A 13 24.11 6.82 5.40
N GLN A 14 24.70 7.68 6.21
CA GLN A 14 25.45 7.29 7.41
C GLN A 14 24.56 6.74 8.54
N ARG A 15 23.23 6.86 8.42
CA ARG A 15 22.25 6.41 9.43
C ARG A 15 22.59 6.87 10.87
N LYS A 16 23.30 7.98 10.99
CA LYS A 16 23.55 8.58 12.31
C LYS A 16 22.24 9.14 12.81
N ASN A 17 21.62 8.49 13.77
CA ASN A 17 20.44 8.82 14.60
C ASN A 17 19.87 10.25 14.50
N THR A 18 19.81 10.83 13.31
CA THR A 18 19.28 12.16 13.07
C THR A 18 17.81 12.02 12.71
N SER A 19 16.95 12.64 13.49
CA SER A 19 15.55 12.80 13.11
C SER A 19 15.50 13.56 11.78
N THR A 20 15.02 12.90 10.74
CA THR A 20 14.83 13.52 9.44
C THR A 20 13.53 14.31 9.41
N SER A 21 13.44 15.32 8.55
CA SER A 21 12.20 16.07 8.34
C SER A 21 11.08 15.17 7.81
N LEU A 22 11.43 14.21 6.95
CA LEU A 22 10.49 13.24 6.43
C LEU A 22 10.05 12.23 7.50
N GLY A 23 10.98 11.67 8.26
CA GLY A 23 10.68 10.75 9.35
C GLY A 23 9.80 11.39 10.43
N SER A 24 10.02 12.68 10.74
CA SER A 24 9.17 13.43 11.67
C SER A 24 7.78 13.71 11.12
N PHE A 25 7.65 13.84 9.80
CA PHE A 25 6.35 14.01 9.13
C PHE A 25 5.55 12.72 9.05
N TRP A 26 6.23 11.56 9.06
CA TRP A 26 5.63 10.25 8.84
C TRP A 26 5.15 9.63 10.16
N PRO A 27 3.85 9.69 10.50
CA PRO A 27 3.37 9.29 11.83
C PRO A 27 3.60 7.80 12.15
N TYR A 28 3.70 6.97 11.10
CA TYR A 28 3.92 5.53 11.24
C TYR A 28 5.39 5.13 11.32
N ALA A 29 6.32 6.03 10.95
CA ALA A 29 7.76 5.75 10.97
C ALA A 29 8.33 5.83 12.39
N GLN A 30 7.85 6.73 13.22
CA GLN A 30 8.38 6.94 14.59
C GLN A 30 7.99 5.82 15.56
N ASN A 31 6.96 5.04 15.25
CA ASN A 31 6.45 3.98 16.11
C ASN A 31 7.20 2.66 15.89
N GLN A 32 8.32 2.47 16.59
CA GLN A 32 9.10 1.21 16.59
C GLN A 32 8.28 0.01 17.07
N LYS A 33 7.21 0.22 17.84
CA LYS A 33 6.35 -0.82 18.42
C LYS A 33 5.05 -1.10 17.64
N ASN A 34 4.88 -0.55 16.43
CA ASN A 34 3.62 -0.62 15.66
C ASN A 34 2.38 -0.18 16.47
N ASP A 35 2.57 0.73 17.41
CA ASP A 35 1.49 1.25 18.25
C ASP A 35 0.87 2.51 17.61
N SER A 36 -0.25 2.32 16.93
CA SER A 36 -0.99 3.39 16.27
C SER A 36 -1.81 4.27 17.25
N SER A 37 -1.84 3.94 18.53
CA SER A 37 -2.65 4.64 19.55
C SER A 37 -2.20 6.08 19.78
N GLN A 38 -0.96 6.41 19.44
CA GLN A 38 -0.38 7.76 19.61
C GLN A 38 -0.58 8.69 18.41
N ILE A 39 -1.22 8.21 17.32
CA ILE A 39 -1.44 9.03 16.13
C ILE A 39 -2.73 9.82 16.31
N THR A 40 -2.62 11.14 16.39
CA THR A 40 -3.80 11.99 16.48
C THR A 40 -4.58 12.00 15.15
N PRO A 41 -5.92 12.20 15.17
CA PRO A 41 -6.73 12.29 13.95
C PRO A 41 -6.23 13.36 12.98
N GLU A 42 -5.72 14.48 13.47
CA GLU A 42 -5.21 15.58 12.66
C GLU A 42 -3.93 15.18 11.91
N VAL A 43 -3.00 14.51 12.58
CA VAL A 43 -1.77 13.99 11.97
C VAL A 43 -2.09 12.92 10.93
N ALA A 44 -3.03 12.03 11.23
CA ALA A 44 -3.49 11.01 10.28
C ALA A 44 -4.12 11.65 9.04
N ARG A 45 -4.97 12.69 9.21
CA ARG A 45 -5.62 13.42 8.10
C ARG A 45 -4.58 14.09 7.20
N ARG A 46 -3.67 14.88 7.78
CA ARG A 46 -2.61 15.59 7.03
C ARG A 46 -1.75 14.63 6.20
N TYR A 47 -1.39 13.49 6.78
CA TYR A 47 -0.64 12.45 6.09
C TYR A 47 -1.45 11.84 4.94
N SER A 48 -2.67 11.42 5.23
CA SER A 48 -3.55 10.79 4.25
C SER A 48 -3.90 11.73 3.08
N ASP A 49 -4.04 13.03 3.33
CA ASP A 49 -4.27 14.04 2.29
C ASP A 49 -3.08 14.12 1.32
N VAL A 50 -1.85 14.15 1.83
CA VAL A 50 -0.64 14.15 0.99
C VAL A 50 -0.56 12.86 0.15
N MET A 51 -0.86 11.70 0.75
CA MET A 51 -0.86 10.43 0.02
C MET A 51 -1.94 10.36 -1.05
N SER A 52 -3.10 10.94 -0.79
CA SER A 52 -4.22 10.95 -1.72
C SER A 52 -3.97 11.74 -3.01
N ILE A 53 -3.05 12.73 -3.00
CA ILE A 53 -2.74 13.56 -4.17
C ILE A 53 -2.17 12.72 -5.33
N SER A 54 -1.30 11.75 -5.04
CA SER A 54 -0.69 10.89 -6.06
C SER A 54 -1.53 9.65 -6.42
N GLN A 55 -2.51 9.32 -5.60
CA GLN A 55 -3.30 8.10 -5.72
C GLN A 55 -4.15 8.02 -7.02
N PRO A 56 -4.71 9.11 -7.58
CA PRO A 56 -5.48 9.03 -8.82
C PRO A 56 -4.71 8.47 -10.00
N LEU A 57 -3.44 8.89 -10.20
CA LEU A 57 -2.58 8.40 -11.28
C LEU A 57 -2.26 6.91 -11.12
N ILE A 58 -1.97 6.49 -9.89
CA ILE A 58 -1.70 5.08 -9.56
C ILE A 58 -2.96 4.23 -9.79
N SER A 59 -4.11 4.72 -9.32
CA SER A 59 -5.40 4.03 -9.50
C SER A 59 -5.77 3.90 -10.98
N GLU A 60 -5.52 4.92 -11.79
CA GLU A 60 -5.74 4.88 -13.24
C GLU A 60 -4.87 3.80 -13.90
N GLN A 61 -3.58 3.76 -13.58
CA GLN A 61 -2.66 2.77 -14.10
C GLN A 61 -3.07 1.34 -13.69
N ILE A 62 -3.48 1.13 -12.45
CA ILE A 62 -3.98 -0.16 -11.98
C ILE A 62 -5.24 -0.56 -12.74
N CYS A 63 -6.22 0.34 -12.87
CA CYS A 63 -7.49 0.08 -13.56
C CYS A 63 -7.31 -0.19 -15.06
N SER A 64 -6.35 0.46 -15.72
CA SER A 64 -6.05 0.23 -17.14
C SER A 64 -5.30 -1.08 -17.39
N THR A 65 -4.60 -1.60 -16.36
CA THR A 65 -3.75 -2.80 -16.48
C THR A 65 -4.46 -4.07 -16.02
N TYR A 66 -5.32 -3.99 -15.00
CA TYR A 66 -5.94 -5.16 -14.39
C TYR A 66 -7.47 -5.13 -14.53
N ASN A 67 -8.07 -6.26 -14.94
CA ASN A 67 -9.51 -6.38 -15.13
C ASN A 67 -10.22 -6.79 -13.82
N PHE A 68 -10.89 -5.84 -13.18
CA PHE A 68 -11.64 -6.05 -11.93
C PHE A 68 -13.03 -6.67 -12.12
N ARG A 69 -13.58 -6.74 -13.34
CA ARG A 69 -14.93 -7.25 -13.62
C ARG A 69 -15.16 -8.70 -13.18
N ARG A 70 -14.09 -9.48 -13.08
CA ARG A 70 -14.15 -10.89 -12.67
C ARG A 70 -14.26 -11.09 -11.15
N HIS A 71 -14.12 -10.01 -10.36
CA HIS A 71 -14.19 -10.06 -8.92
C HIS A 71 -15.55 -9.61 -8.40
N LYS A 72 -16.04 -10.31 -7.37
CA LYS A 72 -17.31 -10.01 -6.70
C LYS A 72 -17.11 -9.22 -5.42
N LYS A 73 -16.02 -9.49 -4.71
CA LYS A 73 -15.70 -8.85 -3.42
C LYS A 73 -14.22 -8.50 -3.35
N ILE A 74 -13.93 -7.21 -3.21
CA ILE A 74 -12.56 -6.66 -3.19
C ILE A 74 -12.27 -6.03 -1.85
N LEU A 75 -11.17 -6.39 -1.21
CA LEU A 75 -10.65 -5.76 0.01
C LEU A 75 -9.37 -4.99 -0.31
N ASP A 76 -9.35 -3.70 -0.05
CA ASP A 76 -8.15 -2.86 -0.11
C ASP A 76 -7.52 -2.78 1.27
N LEU A 77 -6.43 -3.52 1.47
CA LEU A 77 -5.74 -3.66 2.74
C LEU A 77 -4.69 -2.54 2.86
N GLY A 78 -4.84 -1.67 3.86
CA GLY A 78 -4.11 -0.42 3.96
C GLY A 78 -4.62 0.62 2.96
N GLY A 79 -5.93 0.62 2.68
CA GLY A 79 -6.55 1.41 1.60
C GLY A 79 -6.70 2.90 1.88
N GLY A 80 -6.18 3.39 3.00
CA GLY A 80 -6.13 4.82 3.33
C GLY A 80 -7.52 5.45 3.35
N GLN A 81 -7.65 6.59 2.69
CA GLN A 81 -8.91 7.33 2.56
C GLN A 81 -9.89 6.75 1.52
N ALA A 82 -9.80 5.47 1.18
CA ALA A 82 -10.67 4.80 0.21
C ALA A 82 -10.57 5.32 -1.25
N THR A 83 -9.55 6.08 -1.60
CA THR A 83 -9.43 6.71 -2.93
C THR A 83 -9.49 5.67 -4.06
N PHE A 84 -8.80 4.53 -3.89
CA PHE A 84 -8.77 3.47 -4.90
C PHE A 84 -10.12 2.76 -5.04
N VAL A 85 -10.73 2.32 -3.94
CA VAL A 85 -12.03 1.61 -4.02
C VAL A 85 -13.15 2.51 -4.50
N ILE A 86 -13.12 3.82 -4.19
CA ILE A 86 -14.06 4.81 -4.75
C ILE A 86 -13.87 4.92 -6.28
N LYS A 87 -12.62 4.95 -6.77
CA LYS A 87 -12.34 4.91 -8.22
C LYS A 87 -12.87 3.63 -8.85
N LEU A 88 -12.67 2.47 -8.20
CA LEU A 88 -13.23 1.21 -8.66
C LEU A 88 -14.76 1.23 -8.69
N ALA A 89 -15.41 1.77 -7.66
CA ALA A 89 -16.87 1.85 -7.59
C ALA A 89 -17.48 2.71 -8.71
N LYS A 90 -16.75 3.76 -9.13
CA LYS A 90 -17.13 4.58 -10.29
C LYS A 90 -17.00 3.82 -11.62
N ASN A 91 -15.98 2.97 -11.75
CA ASN A 91 -15.67 2.27 -13.01
C ASN A 91 -16.40 0.93 -13.15
N TYR A 92 -16.79 0.31 -12.04
CA TYR A 92 -17.36 -1.05 -12.01
C TYR A 92 -18.59 -1.09 -11.12
N SER A 93 -19.74 -1.48 -11.67
CA SER A 93 -21.01 -1.55 -10.92
C SER A 93 -21.16 -2.80 -10.05
N GLN A 94 -20.47 -3.88 -10.39
CA GLN A 94 -20.70 -5.20 -9.79
C GLN A 94 -20.00 -5.45 -8.44
N PRO A 95 -18.68 -5.20 -8.23
CA PRO A 95 -18.04 -5.66 -7.01
C PRO A 95 -18.51 -4.88 -5.78
N LYS A 96 -18.77 -5.61 -4.69
CA LYS A 96 -18.77 -5.03 -3.35
C LYS A 96 -17.33 -4.89 -2.88
N MET A 97 -17.03 -3.81 -2.18
CA MET A 97 -15.68 -3.48 -1.81
C MET A 97 -15.57 -3.18 -0.32
N ALA A 98 -14.36 -3.26 0.19
CA ALA A 98 -14.06 -2.79 1.53
C ALA A 98 -12.65 -2.19 1.59
N VAL A 99 -12.46 -1.34 2.59
CA VAL A 99 -11.16 -0.87 3.07
C VAL A 99 -10.92 -1.46 4.45
N PHE A 100 -9.69 -1.87 4.71
CA PHE A 100 -9.20 -2.18 6.05
C PHE A 100 -8.01 -1.29 6.34
N ASP A 101 -8.10 -0.47 7.37
CA ASP A 101 -7.02 0.44 7.78
C ASP A 101 -7.11 0.75 9.28
N LEU A 102 -6.12 1.46 9.80
CA LEU A 102 -6.09 1.88 11.20
C LEU A 102 -7.31 2.73 11.57
N PRO A 103 -7.79 2.69 12.81
CA PRO A 103 -9.03 3.38 13.22
C PRO A 103 -9.09 4.86 12.84
N GLN A 104 -7.97 5.59 13.00
CA GLN A 104 -7.90 7.01 12.69
C GLN A 104 -8.05 7.30 11.18
N VAL A 105 -7.54 6.40 10.34
CA VAL A 105 -7.62 6.49 8.87
C VAL A 105 -8.98 6.02 8.39
N SER A 106 -9.50 4.95 8.96
CA SER A 106 -10.81 4.38 8.66
C SER A 106 -11.96 5.37 8.86
N ARG A 107 -11.84 6.24 9.86
CA ARG A 107 -12.80 7.34 10.06
C ARG A 107 -12.87 8.27 8.85
N ILE A 108 -11.71 8.69 8.34
CA ILE A 108 -11.62 9.55 7.15
C ILE A 108 -12.17 8.82 5.92
N ALA A 109 -11.86 7.52 5.79
CA ALA A 109 -12.39 6.71 4.71
C ALA A 109 -13.92 6.67 4.69
N ARG A 110 -14.59 6.52 5.86
CA ARG A 110 -16.06 6.55 5.97
C ARG A 110 -16.65 7.89 5.51
N GLU A 111 -16.06 9.00 5.95
CA GLU A 111 -16.49 10.34 5.54
C GLU A 111 -16.46 10.47 4.01
N ARG A 112 -15.33 10.09 3.37
CA ARG A 112 -15.17 10.19 1.92
C ARG A 112 -16.06 9.22 1.12
N ILE A 113 -16.30 8.02 1.64
CA ILE A 113 -17.21 7.07 1.01
C ILE A 113 -18.64 7.62 1.02
N LEU A 114 -19.08 8.19 2.14
CA LEU A 114 -20.39 8.83 2.25
C LEU A 114 -20.54 10.01 1.28
N GLU A 115 -19.55 10.90 1.24
CA GLU A 115 -19.50 12.03 0.30
C GLU A 115 -19.54 11.59 -1.17
N SER A 116 -18.99 10.41 -1.46
CA SER A 116 -18.96 9.84 -2.83
C SER A 116 -20.23 9.10 -3.22
N GLY A 117 -21.18 8.86 -2.28
CA GLY A 117 -22.43 8.14 -2.51
C GLY A 117 -22.26 6.61 -2.67
N PHE A 118 -21.16 6.02 -2.20
CA PHE A 118 -20.90 4.58 -2.36
C PHE A 118 -20.99 3.76 -1.06
N GLN A 119 -21.62 4.30 -0.01
CA GLN A 119 -21.75 3.66 1.31
C GLN A 119 -22.46 2.30 1.27
N ASP A 120 -23.32 2.05 0.28
CA ASP A 120 -24.03 0.76 0.12
C ASP A 120 -23.15 -0.31 -0.55
N ARG A 121 -22.00 0.09 -1.10
CA ARG A 121 -21.11 -0.78 -1.86
C ARG A 121 -19.70 -0.91 -1.28
N ILE A 122 -19.31 0.02 -0.41
CA ILE A 122 -17.97 0.07 0.18
C ILE A 122 -18.09 0.04 1.69
N ASN A 123 -17.63 -1.04 2.31
CA ASN A 123 -17.52 -1.17 3.74
C ASN A 123 -16.16 -0.66 4.25
N VAL A 124 -16.09 -0.28 5.53
CA VAL A 124 -14.84 0.10 6.19
C VAL A 124 -14.68 -0.72 7.46
N TYR A 125 -13.57 -1.45 7.52
CA TYR A 125 -13.13 -2.19 8.70
C TYR A 125 -11.95 -1.47 9.33
N GLU A 126 -11.95 -1.42 10.66
CA GLU A 126 -10.87 -0.85 11.46
C GLU A 126 -9.98 -1.92 12.02
N GLY A 127 -8.68 -1.72 11.96
CA GLY A 127 -7.73 -2.61 12.58
C GLY A 127 -6.30 -2.44 12.08
N SER A 128 -5.41 -3.15 12.72
CA SER A 128 -4.01 -3.28 12.31
C SER A 128 -3.77 -4.70 11.83
N PHE A 129 -3.23 -4.85 10.63
CA PHE A 129 -2.88 -6.19 10.13
C PHE A 129 -1.79 -6.91 10.94
N PHE A 130 -1.22 -6.26 11.96
CA PHE A 130 -0.30 -6.91 12.90
C PHE A 130 -0.96 -7.35 14.21
N LYS A 131 -2.17 -6.87 14.52
CA LYS A 131 -2.87 -7.12 15.78
C LYS A 131 -4.23 -7.76 15.58
N ASP A 132 -4.90 -7.48 14.46
CA ASP A 132 -6.28 -7.84 14.21
C ASP A 132 -6.39 -8.80 13.02
N LEU A 133 -7.52 -9.52 12.96
CA LEU A 133 -7.82 -10.42 11.86
C LEU A 133 -8.19 -9.62 10.60
N ILE A 134 -7.59 -10.00 9.48
CA ILE A 134 -8.00 -9.48 8.17
C ILE A 134 -9.39 -10.03 7.84
N PRO A 135 -10.35 -9.18 7.41
CA PRO A 135 -11.66 -9.62 6.98
C PRO A 135 -11.58 -10.66 5.87
N ASN A 136 -12.30 -11.76 6.02
CA ASN A 136 -12.35 -12.85 5.04
C ASN A 136 -13.54 -12.72 4.08
N GLY A 137 -13.63 -13.66 3.12
CA GLY A 137 -14.74 -13.72 2.15
C GLY A 137 -14.58 -12.77 0.96
N TYR A 138 -13.40 -12.25 0.73
CA TYR A 138 -13.02 -11.45 -0.44
C TYR A 138 -12.29 -12.33 -1.45
N ASP A 139 -12.62 -12.20 -2.73
CA ASP A 139 -11.98 -12.96 -3.81
C ASP A 139 -10.78 -12.22 -4.42
N LEU A 140 -10.60 -10.95 -4.08
CA LEU A 140 -9.42 -10.16 -4.36
C LEU A 140 -9.05 -9.34 -3.12
N ILE A 141 -7.77 -9.40 -2.74
CA ILE A 141 -7.16 -8.43 -1.82
C ILE A 141 -6.17 -7.59 -2.61
N THR A 142 -6.18 -6.29 -2.37
CA THR A 142 -5.21 -5.34 -2.95
C THR A 142 -4.28 -4.80 -1.86
N LEU A 143 -3.00 -4.66 -2.20
CA LEU A 143 -1.96 -4.00 -1.41
C LEU A 143 -1.34 -2.92 -2.30
N ILE A 144 -1.76 -1.67 -2.10
CA ILE A 144 -1.34 -0.55 -2.95
C ILE A 144 -0.49 0.42 -2.14
N ARG A 145 0.82 0.43 -2.39
CA ARG A 145 1.79 1.25 -1.67
C ARG A 145 1.79 0.97 -0.17
N VAL A 146 1.76 -0.31 0.18
CA VAL A 146 1.78 -0.80 1.56
C VAL A 146 3.10 -1.47 1.89
N LEU A 147 3.52 -2.44 1.06
CA LEU A 147 4.65 -3.31 1.40
C LEU A 147 5.98 -2.55 1.45
N TYR A 148 6.16 -1.55 0.59
CA TYR A 148 7.43 -0.83 0.50
C TYR A 148 7.76 -0.03 1.77
N ASP A 149 6.77 0.32 2.59
CA ASP A 149 6.92 1.02 3.87
C ASP A 149 7.35 0.10 5.02
N HIS A 150 7.40 -1.21 4.78
CA HIS A 150 7.65 -2.22 5.80
C HIS A 150 8.98 -2.96 5.61
N SER A 151 9.56 -3.46 6.71
CA SER A 151 10.71 -4.39 6.69
C SER A 151 10.32 -5.72 6.02
N ASP A 152 11.34 -6.49 5.60
CA ASP A 152 11.12 -7.80 4.98
C ASP A 152 10.33 -8.77 5.88
N ASP A 153 10.61 -8.76 7.19
CA ASP A 153 9.91 -9.62 8.15
C ASP A 153 8.43 -9.24 8.29
N ASN A 154 8.14 -7.93 8.31
CA ASN A 154 6.76 -7.46 8.33
C ASN A 154 6.03 -7.80 7.03
N VAL A 155 6.70 -7.68 5.88
CA VAL A 155 6.11 -8.07 4.59
C VAL A 155 5.79 -9.55 4.57
N ARG A 156 6.69 -10.44 5.04
CA ARG A 156 6.38 -11.88 5.14
C ARG A 156 5.17 -12.15 6.01
N LYS A 157 5.06 -11.47 7.15
CA LYS A 157 3.88 -11.57 8.03
C LYS A 157 2.60 -11.14 7.31
N ILE A 158 2.61 -9.96 6.67
CA ILE A 158 1.45 -9.44 5.92
C ILE A 158 1.03 -10.42 4.83
N LEU A 159 1.98 -10.91 4.02
CA LEU A 159 1.68 -11.86 2.94
C LEU A 159 1.10 -13.18 3.47
N GLY A 160 1.62 -13.71 4.58
CA GLY A 160 1.06 -14.90 5.24
C GLY A 160 -0.37 -14.68 5.74
N LEU A 161 -0.65 -13.55 6.38
CA LEU A 161 -1.99 -13.19 6.85
C LEU A 161 -2.98 -13.04 5.67
N VAL A 162 -2.55 -12.36 4.60
CA VAL A 162 -3.36 -12.20 3.37
C VAL A 162 -3.65 -13.56 2.74
N LYS A 163 -2.64 -14.44 2.64
CA LYS A 163 -2.81 -15.79 2.10
C LYS A 163 -3.87 -16.58 2.88
N ASN A 164 -3.85 -16.49 4.21
CA ASN A 164 -4.79 -17.21 5.08
C ASN A 164 -6.22 -16.64 5.03
N SER A 165 -6.40 -15.36 4.69
CA SER A 165 -7.71 -14.72 4.59
C SER A 165 -8.38 -14.88 3.22
N LEU A 166 -7.61 -15.25 2.19
CA LEU A 166 -8.13 -15.49 0.84
C LEU A 166 -8.69 -16.90 0.70
N PRO A 167 -9.79 -17.09 -0.05
CA PRO A 167 -10.20 -18.43 -0.50
C PRO A 167 -9.18 -19.01 -1.47
N SER A 168 -9.16 -20.32 -1.66
CA SER A 168 -8.22 -21.02 -2.57
C SER A 168 -8.26 -20.51 -4.02
N SER A 169 -9.40 -19.98 -4.47
CA SER A 169 -9.54 -19.33 -5.78
C SER A 169 -9.22 -17.84 -5.77
N GLY A 170 -8.90 -17.30 -4.61
CA GLY A 170 -8.64 -15.88 -4.40
C GLY A 170 -7.40 -15.35 -5.09
N SER A 171 -7.30 -14.05 -5.16
CA SER A 171 -6.15 -13.37 -5.77
C SER A 171 -5.65 -12.26 -4.88
N LEU A 172 -4.34 -12.03 -4.93
CA LEU A 172 -3.69 -10.85 -4.37
C LEU A 172 -3.17 -9.99 -5.52
N LEU A 173 -3.46 -8.69 -5.50
CA LEU A 173 -2.87 -7.69 -6.39
C LEU A 173 -1.98 -6.75 -5.57
N ILE A 174 -0.71 -6.66 -5.93
CA ILE A 174 0.28 -5.76 -5.33
C ILE A 174 0.60 -4.67 -6.33
N ALA A 175 0.59 -3.42 -5.88
CA ALA A 175 0.95 -2.25 -6.66
C ALA A 175 1.92 -1.36 -5.85
N GLU A 176 3.21 -1.36 -6.23
CA GLU A 176 4.30 -0.73 -5.48
C GLU A 176 5.29 -0.03 -6.40
N PRO A 177 5.98 1.01 -5.94
CA PRO A 177 7.25 1.41 -6.55
C PRO A 177 8.27 0.26 -6.41
N MET A 178 8.73 -0.29 -7.54
CA MET A 178 9.62 -1.46 -7.53
C MET A 178 11.02 -1.09 -8.01
N SER A 179 12.05 -1.64 -7.34
CA SER A 179 13.45 -1.44 -7.69
C SER A 179 13.87 -2.34 -8.85
N GLY A 180 14.99 -1.97 -9.51
CA GLY A 180 15.59 -2.78 -10.57
C GLY A 180 14.75 -2.89 -11.84
N VAL A 181 13.89 -1.91 -12.12
CA VAL A 181 13.10 -1.84 -13.36
C VAL A 181 13.93 -1.13 -14.43
N PRO A 182 14.30 -1.77 -15.54
CA PRO A 182 15.14 -1.17 -16.57
C PRO A 182 14.62 0.17 -17.09
N GLY A 183 15.49 1.18 -17.12
CA GLY A 183 15.17 2.53 -17.57
C GLY A 183 14.50 3.42 -16.51
N THR A 184 14.26 2.92 -15.30
CA THR A 184 13.64 3.70 -14.20
C THR A 184 14.54 3.81 -12.96
N GLU A 185 15.76 3.34 -13.02
CA GLU A 185 16.69 3.19 -11.89
C GLU A 185 16.89 4.50 -11.13
N LYS A 186 17.03 5.63 -11.85
CA LYS A 186 17.22 6.95 -11.24
C LYS A 186 16.05 7.35 -10.33
N MET A 187 14.84 6.94 -10.68
CA MET A 187 13.65 7.24 -9.89
C MET A 187 13.32 6.12 -8.93
N SER A 188 13.20 4.89 -9.42
CA SER A 188 12.74 3.75 -8.61
C SER A 188 13.78 3.35 -7.56
N ASP A 189 15.07 3.38 -7.90
CA ASP A 189 16.12 2.95 -6.98
C ASP A 189 16.69 4.14 -6.20
N ALA A 190 17.11 5.21 -6.88
CA ALA A 190 17.74 6.33 -6.21
C ALA A 190 16.72 7.19 -5.43
N TYR A 191 15.66 7.68 -6.08
CA TYR A 191 14.70 8.56 -5.41
C TYR A 191 13.92 7.84 -4.31
N PHE A 192 13.28 6.69 -4.62
CA PHE A 192 12.54 5.95 -3.60
C PHE A 192 13.45 5.32 -2.55
N GLY A 193 14.68 4.94 -2.91
CA GLY A 193 15.69 4.50 -1.95
C GLY A 193 16.02 5.57 -0.93
N MET A 194 16.33 6.79 -1.37
CA MET A 194 16.59 7.94 -0.49
C MET A 194 15.35 8.36 0.31
N TYR A 195 14.16 8.29 -0.31
CA TYR A 195 12.90 8.56 0.36
C TYR A 195 12.67 7.61 1.56
N LEU A 196 12.83 6.31 1.36
CA LEU A 196 12.64 5.32 2.43
C LEU A 196 13.74 5.39 3.49
N LEU A 197 14.98 5.69 3.10
CA LEU A 197 16.07 5.97 4.05
C LEU A 197 15.76 7.20 4.91
N ALA A 198 15.29 8.29 4.31
CA ALA A 198 14.90 9.50 5.04
C ALA A 198 13.65 9.27 5.90
N MET A 199 12.74 8.41 5.47
CA MET A 199 11.59 8.00 6.29
C MET A 199 12.00 7.12 7.48
N GLY A 200 13.15 6.47 7.42
CA GLY A 200 13.69 5.61 8.48
C GLY A 200 13.12 4.20 8.52
N LYS A 201 12.21 3.86 7.60
CA LYS A 201 11.59 2.53 7.47
C LYS A 201 11.36 2.20 6.00
N GLY A 202 11.13 0.90 5.76
CA GLY A 202 10.82 0.41 4.42
C GLY A 202 12.05 0.02 3.61
N VAL A 203 11.80 -0.70 2.54
CA VAL A 203 12.82 -1.20 1.60
C VAL A 203 12.23 -1.24 0.20
N PRO A 204 12.85 -0.60 -0.80
CA PRO A 204 12.45 -0.79 -2.18
C PRO A 204 12.77 -2.23 -2.59
N ARG A 205 11.81 -2.91 -3.23
CA ARG A 205 11.95 -4.32 -3.62
C ARG A 205 11.78 -4.49 -5.10
N SER A 206 12.63 -5.33 -5.69
CA SER A 206 12.46 -5.75 -7.08
C SER A 206 11.28 -6.73 -7.25
N HIS A 207 10.77 -6.84 -8.47
CA HIS A 207 9.79 -7.85 -8.84
C HIS A 207 10.21 -9.26 -8.37
N ASN A 208 11.47 -9.64 -8.63
CA ASN A 208 12.00 -10.97 -8.25
C ASN A 208 11.97 -11.19 -6.74
N LYS A 209 12.29 -10.17 -5.95
CA LYS A 209 12.24 -10.26 -4.48
C LYS A 209 10.82 -10.45 -3.98
N ILE A 210 9.84 -9.69 -4.51
CA ILE A 210 8.42 -9.84 -4.16
C ILE A 210 7.91 -11.21 -4.60
N HIS A 211 8.26 -11.69 -5.80
CA HIS A 211 7.91 -13.04 -6.26
C HIS A 211 8.42 -14.13 -5.32
N LYS A 212 9.67 -14.02 -4.86
CA LYS A 212 10.23 -14.97 -3.88
C LYS A 212 9.43 -14.96 -2.58
N MET A 213 9.14 -13.79 -2.02
CA MET A 213 8.36 -13.65 -0.78
C MET A 213 6.93 -14.19 -0.93
N LEU A 214 6.29 -13.99 -2.08
CA LEU A 214 4.98 -14.55 -2.39
C LEU A 214 5.00 -16.09 -2.45
N LYS A 215 6.02 -16.67 -3.07
CA LYS A 215 6.22 -18.14 -3.09
C LYS A 215 6.43 -18.69 -1.67
N GLU A 216 7.26 -18.03 -0.88
CA GLU A 216 7.50 -18.38 0.54
C GLU A 216 6.21 -18.34 1.35
N ALA A 217 5.29 -17.39 1.06
CA ALA A 217 3.98 -17.28 1.69
C ALA A 217 2.93 -18.28 1.15
N GLY A 218 3.28 -19.12 0.15
CA GLY A 218 2.39 -20.14 -0.40
C GLY A 218 1.47 -19.69 -1.53
N PHE A 219 1.74 -18.52 -2.15
CA PHE A 219 1.02 -18.09 -3.35
C PHE A 219 1.49 -18.82 -4.60
N SER A 220 0.57 -19.04 -5.53
CA SER A 220 0.79 -19.69 -6.83
C SER A 220 0.57 -18.71 -7.98
N SER A 221 0.88 -19.13 -9.21
CA SER A 221 0.62 -18.36 -10.45
C SER A 221 0.97 -16.87 -10.35
N ILE A 222 2.18 -16.59 -9.83
CA ILE A 222 2.66 -15.22 -9.61
C ILE A 222 3.09 -14.61 -10.95
N LYS A 223 2.52 -13.45 -11.30
CA LYS A 223 2.79 -12.78 -12.58
C LYS A 223 3.01 -11.28 -12.35
N SER A 224 4.09 -10.75 -12.92
CA SER A 224 4.25 -9.30 -13.10
C SER A 224 3.44 -8.86 -14.32
N LEU A 225 2.68 -7.78 -14.16
CA LEU A 225 1.90 -7.20 -15.25
C LEU A 225 2.68 -6.05 -15.89
N LYS A 226 2.64 -5.95 -17.22
CA LYS A 226 3.24 -4.83 -17.94
C LYS A 226 2.39 -3.58 -17.72
N VAL A 227 2.99 -2.53 -17.20
CA VAL A 227 2.35 -1.25 -16.91
C VAL A 227 2.86 -0.16 -17.83
N ALA A 228 2.05 0.88 -18.07
CA ALA A 228 2.44 2.00 -18.94
C ALA A 228 3.52 2.89 -18.31
N LEU A 229 3.47 3.10 -16.98
CA LEU A 229 4.40 3.96 -16.24
C LEU A 229 5.07 3.18 -15.09
N PRO A 230 6.02 2.29 -15.40
CA PRO A 230 6.67 1.44 -14.39
C PRO A 230 7.47 2.23 -13.34
N ILE A 231 7.82 3.47 -13.64
CA ILE A 231 8.51 4.39 -12.74
C ILE A 231 7.70 4.72 -11.48
N GLN A 232 6.37 4.69 -11.57
CA GLN A 232 5.50 5.02 -10.44
C GLN A 232 5.05 3.79 -9.68
N THR A 233 4.75 2.72 -10.41
CA THR A 233 4.12 1.53 -9.83
C THR A 233 4.35 0.32 -10.74
N GLY A 234 4.95 -0.73 -10.20
CA GLY A 234 4.92 -2.07 -10.78
C GLY A 234 3.71 -2.83 -10.23
N LEU A 235 3.15 -3.74 -11.02
CA LEU A 235 2.02 -4.58 -10.63
C LEU A 235 2.40 -6.06 -10.62
N ILE A 236 2.01 -6.74 -9.54
CA ILE A 236 2.12 -8.20 -9.42
C ILE A 236 0.76 -8.75 -9.03
N VAL A 237 0.34 -9.83 -9.68
CA VAL A 237 -0.84 -10.60 -9.30
C VAL A 237 -0.42 -12.02 -8.94
N ALA A 238 -0.99 -12.55 -7.85
CA ALA A 238 -0.75 -13.91 -7.38
C ALA A 238 -2.07 -14.62 -7.04
N LYS A 239 -2.11 -15.93 -7.16
CA LYS A 239 -3.22 -16.78 -6.74
C LYS A 239 -2.95 -17.36 -5.36
N ALA A 240 -4.01 -17.41 -4.55
CA ALA A 240 -3.95 -18.03 -3.23
C ALA A 240 -3.86 -19.56 -3.31
#